data_1c3eefbb08fe0d18966ea6ef24962c26
#
_entry.id   1c3eefbb08fe0d18966ea6ef24962c26
#
_cell.length_a   1.000
_cell.length_b   1.000
_cell.length_c   1.000
_cell.angle_alpha   90.00
_cell.angle_beta   90.00
_cell.angle_gamma   90.00
#
_symmetry.space_group_name_H-M   'P 1'
#
loop_
_entity.id
_entity.type
_entity.pdbx_description
1 polymer ?
#
loop_
_entity_poly.entity_id
_entity_poly.type
_entity_poly.pdbx_seq_one_letter_code
_entity_poly.pdbx_strand_id
1 'polypeptide(L)'
;MGRIASTTPPADAVIPNRHVKAPAVGTQIPSHFGHCFGCGELHESGLHLVAIAGSGLDLTGKFTVTDKHQGAPGLAHGGLLSLAFDEALGKLMWLIRTPAVTGRLETDFLMPVPMGRTLYIDARITGQSGRKIYTQAEGRLDSPTGEVAVKAEALFISVPMEHFIKNLTEQYKDHLVKHPELMAFVDPDFDINP
;
A
#
# COMPACT_ATOMS: atom_id res chain seq x y z
N MET A 1 27.47 -2.36 -13.67
CA MET A 1 26.84 -2.45 -12.33
C MET A 1 25.57 -1.61 -12.34
N GLY A 2 24.39 -2.21 -12.20
CA GLY A 2 23.13 -1.46 -12.13
C GLY A 2 23.13 -0.58 -10.87
N ARG A 3 22.59 0.65 -10.99
CA ARG A 3 22.44 1.56 -9.86
C ARG A 3 21.42 0.95 -8.88
N ILE A 4 21.81 0.79 -7.61
CA ILE A 4 20.89 0.30 -6.57
C ILE A 4 19.76 1.34 -6.42
N ALA A 5 18.50 0.88 -6.46
CA ALA A 5 17.35 1.73 -6.22
C ALA A 5 17.41 2.25 -4.76
N SER A 6 17.17 3.54 -4.55
CA SER A 6 17.12 4.16 -3.21
C SER A 6 15.65 4.35 -2.82
N THR A 7 15.32 4.17 -1.54
CA THR A 7 14.04 4.57 -0.94
C THR A 7 14.01 6.04 -0.54
N THR A 8 15.19 6.67 -0.45
CA THR A 8 15.33 8.10 -0.16
C THR A 8 15.09 8.93 -1.42
N PRO A 9 14.21 9.94 -1.38
CA PRO A 9 13.99 10.84 -2.51
C PRO A 9 15.25 11.65 -2.82
N PRO A 10 15.60 11.90 -4.10
CA PRO A 10 16.68 12.79 -4.47
C PRO A 10 16.34 14.25 -4.11
N ALA A 11 17.36 15.10 -4.07
CA ALA A 11 17.21 16.51 -3.63
C ALA A 11 16.27 17.33 -4.54
N ASP A 12 16.09 16.94 -5.79
CA ASP A 12 15.22 17.55 -6.78
C ASP A 12 13.81 16.91 -6.84
N ALA A 13 13.51 15.96 -5.95
CA ALA A 13 12.17 15.40 -5.87
C ALA A 13 11.16 16.45 -5.41
N VAL A 14 9.99 16.41 -5.99
CA VAL A 14 8.87 17.30 -5.66
C VAL A 14 7.76 16.52 -4.95
N ILE A 15 6.97 17.18 -4.12
CA ILE A 15 5.74 16.59 -3.58
C ILE A 15 4.68 16.69 -4.66
N PRO A 16 4.11 15.57 -5.15
CA PRO A 16 3.06 15.63 -6.16
C PRO A 16 1.79 16.25 -5.61
N ASN A 17 0.91 16.70 -6.50
CA ASN A 17 -0.40 17.21 -6.10
C ASN A 17 -1.36 16.04 -5.79
N ARG A 18 -2.20 16.24 -4.76
CA ARG A 18 -3.34 15.36 -4.53
C ARG A 18 -4.31 15.49 -5.70
N HIS A 19 -4.72 14.36 -6.27
CA HIS A 19 -5.60 14.35 -7.42
C HIS A 19 -7.03 14.78 -7.04
N VAL A 20 -7.73 15.49 -7.92
CA VAL A 20 -9.11 16.00 -7.66
C VAL A 20 -10.12 14.88 -7.44
N LYS A 21 -9.91 13.69 -8.03
CA LYS A 21 -10.73 12.48 -7.85
C LYS A 21 -10.15 11.53 -6.78
N ALA A 22 -9.21 11.97 -5.95
CA ALA A 22 -8.72 11.15 -4.84
C ALA A 22 -9.84 10.85 -3.84
N PRO A 23 -9.78 9.74 -3.09
CA PRO A 23 -10.73 9.46 -2.02
C PRO A 23 -10.88 10.64 -1.07
N ALA A 24 -12.10 10.97 -0.66
CA ALA A 24 -12.34 12.10 0.23
C ALA A 24 -11.63 11.90 1.58
N VAL A 25 -11.25 13.00 2.22
CA VAL A 25 -10.61 12.97 3.56
C VAL A 25 -11.52 12.25 4.55
N GLY A 26 -10.95 11.36 5.34
CA GLY A 26 -11.67 10.57 6.34
C GLY A 26 -12.45 9.38 5.77
N THR A 27 -12.44 9.16 4.45
CA THR A 27 -13.10 7.98 3.85
C THR A 27 -12.13 6.81 3.71
N GLN A 28 -12.69 5.61 3.73
CA GLN A 28 -11.92 4.41 3.49
C GLN A 28 -11.44 4.34 2.03
N ILE A 29 -10.14 4.09 1.85
CA ILE A 29 -9.57 3.77 0.54
C ILE A 29 -9.98 2.32 0.22
N PRO A 30 -10.66 2.06 -0.91
CA PRO A 30 -11.20 0.75 -1.22
C PRO A 30 -10.09 -0.30 -1.40
N SER A 31 -10.47 -1.58 -1.26
CA SER A 31 -9.63 -2.69 -1.69
C SER A 31 -9.48 -2.62 -3.21
N HIS A 32 -8.27 -2.86 -3.71
CA HIS A 32 -8.03 -2.92 -5.14
C HIS A 32 -8.39 -4.29 -5.73
N PHE A 33 -8.55 -5.31 -4.89
CA PHE A 33 -8.90 -6.65 -5.33
C PHE A 33 -9.38 -7.51 -4.15
N GLY A 34 -10.55 -8.17 -4.28
CA GLY A 34 -11.17 -8.93 -3.20
C GLY A 34 -10.31 -10.08 -2.64
N HIS A 35 -9.44 -10.69 -3.44
CA HIS A 35 -8.49 -11.72 -3.02
C HIS A 35 -7.07 -11.21 -2.75
N CYS A 36 -6.84 -9.89 -2.68
CA CYS A 36 -5.54 -9.37 -2.28
C CYS A 36 -5.21 -9.79 -0.85
N PHE A 37 -4.01 -10.30 -0.62
CA PHE A 37 -3.59 -10.74 0.73
C PHE A 37 -3.53 -9.57 1.73
N GLY A 38 -3.20 -8.36 1.27
CA GLY A 38 -3.11 -7.16 2.12
C GLY A 38 -4.48 -6.59 2.49
N CYS A 39 -5.35 -6.34 1.52
CA CYS A 39 -6.60 -5.61 1.73
C CYS A 39 -7.87 -6.32 1.27
N GLY A 40 -7.77 -7.51 0.67
CA GLY A 40 -8.90 -8.22 0.10
C GLY A 40 -9.81 -8.83 1.17
N GLU A 41 -11.09 -8.55 1.10
CA GLU A 41 -12.10 -9.06 2.05
C GLU A 41 -12.41 -10.56 1.87
N LEU A 42 -12.13 -11.10 0.66
CA LEU A 42 -12.38 -12.52 0.33
C LEU A 42 -11.19 -13.42 0.62
N HIS A 43 -10.07 -12.90 1.08
CA HIS A 43 -8.87 -13.69 1.37
C HIS A 43 -8.88 -14.17 2.80
N GLU A 44 -9.22 -15.44 3.06
CA GLU A 44 -9.41 -16.00 4.40
C GLU A 44 -8.25 -15.81 5.40
N SER A 45 -7.02 -15.74 4.91
CA SER A 45 -5.81 -15.52 5.72
C SER A 45 -5.19 -14.15 5.49
N GLY A 46 -5.92 -13.23 4.81
CA GLY A 46 -5.45 -11.90 4.50
C GLY A 46 -5.33 -11.01 5.73
N LEU A 47 -4.58 -9.92 5.59
CA LEU A 47 -4.43 -8.94 6.67
C LEU A 47 -5.71 -8.13 6.88
N HIS A 48 -6.57 -8.03 5.86
CA HIS A 48 -7.77 -7.18 5.84
C HIS A 48 -7.47 -5.74 6.28
N LEU A 49 -6.33 -5.22 5.80
CA LEU A 49 -5.88 -3.87 6.15
C LEU A 49 -6.89 -2.83 5.69
N VAL A 50 -7.38 -2.05 6.64
CA VAL A 50 -8.26 -0.90 6.38
C VAL A 50 -7.42 0.35 6.36
N ALA A 51 -7.54 1.18 5.33
CA ALA A 51 -6.84 2.46 5.21
C ALA A 51 -7.83 3.61 5.03
N ILE A 52 -7.61 4.69 5.74
CA ILE A 52 -8.40 5.92 5.72
C ILE A 52 -7.57 7.04 5.13
N ALA A 53 -8.10 7.74 4.14
CA ALA A 53 -7.43 8.85 3.48
C ALA A 53 -7.28 10.06 4.41
N GLY A 54 -6.07 10.58 4.53
CA GLY A 54 -5.76 11.81 5.24
C GLY A 54 -6.04 13.06 4.41
N SER A 55 -5.69 14.23 4.94
CA SER A 55 -5.95 15.53 4.31
C SER A 55 -4.94 15.92 3.23
N GLY A 56 -3.75 15.32 3.29
CA GLY A 56 -2.67 15.54 2.33
C GLY A 56 -2.44 14.33 1.41
N LEU A 57 -1.19 13.95 1.27
CA LEU A 57 -0.75 12.72 0.61
C LEU A 57 -0.39 11.66 1.65
N ASP A 58 -1.27 11.49 2.61
CA ASP A 58 -1.14 10.65 3.79
C ASP A 58 -2.37 9.78 3.99
N LEU A 59 -2.22 8.70 4.72
CA LEU A 59 -3.30 7.82 5.16
C LEU A 59 -2.97 7.21 6.53
N THR A 60 -4.01 6.77 7.22
CA THR A 60 -3.88 5.90 8.39
C THR A 60 -4.42 4.52 8.07
N GLY A 61 -3.58 3.50 8.18
CA GLY A 61 -3.93 2.09 8.03
C GLY A 61 -4.06 1.40 9.37
N LYS A 62 -4.81 0.30 9.42
CA LYS A 62 -4.80 -0.61 10.57
C LYS A 62 -5.11 -2.05 10.18
N PHE A 63 -4.49 -3.00 10.87
CA PHE A 63 -4.88 -4.40 10.87
C PHE A 63 -4.61 -5.04 12.22
N THR A 64 -5.32 -6.12 12.54
CA THR A 64 -5.13 -6.87 13.77
C THR A 64 -4.42 -8.18 13.45
N VAL A 65 -3.36 -8.49 14.19
CA VAL A 65 -2.60 -9.73 14.04
C VAL A 65 -3.41 -10.90 14.58
N THR A 66 -3.63 -11.92 13.76
CA THR A 66 -4.35 -13.14 14.11
C THR A 66 -3.39 -14.35 14.13
N ASP A 67 -3.88 -15.51 14.52
CA ASP A 67 -3.15 -16.79 14.47
C ASP A 67 -2.66 -17.15 13.05
N LYS A 68 -3.38 -16.70 12.01
CA LYS A 68 -2.98 -16.88 10.61
C LYS A 68 -1.76 -16.04 10.19
N HIS A 69 -1.39 -15.07 11.00
CA HIS A 69 -0.27 -14.15 10.75
C HIS A 69 0.98 -14.51 11.56
N GLN A 70 0.95 -15.63 12.28
CA GLN A 70 2.03 -16.04 13.18
C GLN A 70 3.30 -16.45 12.43
N GLY A 71 4.44 -15.98 12.92
CA GLY A 71 5.78 -16.45 12.57
C GLY A 71 6.39 -17.26 13.70
N ALA A 72 7.10 -16.60 14.62
CA ALA A 72 7.50 -17.22 15.87
C ALA A 72 6.30 -17.39 16.82
N PRO A 73 6.35 -18.34 17.80
CA PRO A 73 5.24 -18.54 18.72
C PRO A 73 4.80 -17.24 19.40
N GLY A 74 3.53 -16.89 19.24
CA GLY A 74 2.93 -15.68 19.82
C GLY A 74 3.24 -14.34 19.11
N LEU A 75 4.01 -14.35 18.03
CA LEU A 75 4.45 -13.15 17.33
C LEU A 75 4.06 -13.16 15.84
N ALA A 76 3.76 -11.99 15.31
CA ALA A 76 3.55 -11.79 13.89
C ALA A 76 4.80 -12.14 13.06
N HIS A 77 4.61 -12.74 11.91
CA HIS A 77 5.69 -13.00 10.95
C HIS A 77 6.19 -11.69 10.34
N GLY A 78 7.52 -11.46 10.36
CA GLY A 78 8.11 -10.24 9.81
C GLY A 78 7.76 -9.97 8.34
N GLY A 79 7.70 -11.04 7.52
CA GLY A 79 7.27 -10.90 6.11
C GLY A 79 5.81 -10.43 5.97
N LEU A 80 4.90 -10.80 6.90
CA LEU A 80 3.53 -10.30 6.90
C LEU A 80 3.45 -8.85 7.40
N LEU A 81 4.32 -8.45 8.32
CA LEU A 81 4.47 -7.05 8.69
C LEU A 81 4.96 -6.22 7.50
N SER A 82 5.99 -6.68 6.78
CA SER A 82 6.46 -6.01 5.55
C SER A 82 5.35 -5.91 4.50
N LEU A 83 4.54 -6.96 4.33
CA LEU A 83 3.38 -6.93 3.44
C LEU A 83 2.34 -5.89 3.87
N ALA A 84 2.09 -5.72 5.18
CA ALA A 84 1.18 -4.69 5.68
C ALA A 84 1.65 -3.28 5.32
N PHE A 85 2.98 -3.06 5.37
CA PHE A 85 3.57 -1.79 4.95
C PHE A 85 3.55 -1.60 3.44
N ASP A 86 3.85 -2.64 2.66
CA ASP A 86 3.72 -2.60 1.20
C ASP A 86 2.30 -2.22 0.78
N GLU A 87 1.30 -2.84 1.38
CA GLU A 87 -0.11 -2.54 1.13
C GLU A 87 -0.48 -1.10 1.52
N ALA A 88 -0.11 -0.65 2.73
CA ALA A 88 -0.42 0.70 3.19
C ALA A 88 0.26 1.77 2.31
N LEU A 89 1.54 1.57 1.97
CA LEU A 89 2.30 2.47 1.12
C LEU A 89 1.78 2.47 -0.32
N GLY A 90 1.39 1.30 -0.85
CA GLY A 90 0.76 1.16 -2.17
C GLY A 90 -0.59 1.88 -2.27
N LYS A 91 -1.39 1.90 -1.19
CA LYS A 91 -2.67 2.63 -1.16
C LYS A 91 -2.52 4.15 -1.27
N LEU A 92 -1.34 4.72 -1.01
CA LEU A 92 -1.07 6.14 -1.26
C LEU A 92 -1.20 6.52 -2.74
N MET A 93 -1.01 5.57 -3.65
CA MET A 93 -1.17 5.80 -5.10
C MET A 93 -2.59 6.23 -5.48
N TRP A 94 -3.60 5.89 -4.67
CA TRP A 94 -4.97 6.36 -4.85
C TRP A 94 -5.11 7.87 -4.66
N LEU A 95 -4.25 8.47 -3.83
CA LEU A 95 -4.30 9.91 -3.54
C LEU A 95 -3.78 10.75 -4.70
N ILE A 96 -2.89 10.19 -5.50
CA ILE A 96 -2.35 10.82 -6.71
C ILE A 96 -2.89 10.18 -8.00
N ARG A 97 -3.75 9.16 -7.89
CA ARG A 97 -4.35 8.43 -9.00
C ARG A 97 -3.31 7.89 -10.00
N THR A 98 -2.20 7.39 -9.50
CA THR A 98 -1.09 6.90 -10.31
C THR A 98 -0.87 5.41 -10.07
N PRO A 99 -1.12 4.53 -11.06
CA PRO A 99 -0.79 3.11 -10.93
C PRO A 99 0.73 2.96 -10.78
N ALA A 100 1.13 2.16 -9.80
CA ALA A 100 2.54 1.91 -9.57
C ALA A 100 2.77 0.49 -9.03
N VAL A 101 3.99 0.02 -9.18
CA VAL A 101 4.47 -1.24 -8.62
C VAL A 101 5.59 -0.97 -7.64
N THR A 102 5.70 -1.80 -6.62
CA THR A 102 6.79 -1.73 -5.64
C THR A 102 8.12 -2.04 -6.32
N GLY A 103 9.02 -1.08 -6.32
CA GLY A 103 10.39 -1.25 -6.85
C GLY A 103 11.40 -1.59 -5.75
N ARG A 104 11.18 -1.09 -4.54
CA ARG A 104 11.97 -1.41 -3.35
C ARG A 104 11.15 -1.15 -2.09
N LEU A 105 11.27 -2.03 -1.11
CA LEU A 105 10.73 -1.86 0.24
C LEU A 105 11.84 -2.14 1.24
N GLU A 106 12.03 -1.25 2.19
CA GLU A 106 12.92 -1.42 3.34
C GLU A 106 12.06 -1.38 4.60
N THR A 107 12.27 -2.33 5.52
CA THR A 107 11.47 -2.46 6.73
C THR A 107 12.38 -2.65 7.94
N ASP A 108 12.24 -1.78 8.94
CA ASP A 108 12.92 -1.86 10.22
C ASP A 108 11.94 -2.39 11.29
N PHE A 109 12.27 -3.50 11.89
CA PHE A 109 11.52 -4.12 12.98
C PHE A 109 12.11 -3.69 14.31
N LEU A 110 11.47 -2.73 14.98
CA LEU A 110 11.99 -2.11 16.21
C LEU A 110 11.51 -2.84 17.47
N MET A 111 10.32 -3.46 17.38
CA MET A 111 9.71 -4.20 18.49
C MET A 111 8.96 -5.41 17.94
N PRO A 112 8.84 -6.50 18.75
CA PRO A 112 7.98 -7.62 18.40
C PRO A 112 6.51 -7.16 18.37
N VAL A 113 5.74 -7.67 17.41
CA VAL A 113 4.30 -7.43 17.30
C VAL A 113 3.57 -8.71 17.74
N PRO A 114 2.97 -8.74 18.97
CA PRO A 114 2.30 -9.93 19.47
C PRO A 114 0.98 -10.21 18.74
N MET A 115 0.57 -11.48 18.76
CA MET A 115 -0.76 -11.88 18.29
C MET A 115 -1.87 -11.19 19.11
N GLY A 116 -2.99 -10.93 18.45
CA GLY A 116 -4.14 -10.23 19.05
C GLY A 116 -3.98 -8.72 19.12
N ARG A 117 -2.78 -8.17 18.86
CA ARG A 117 -2.55 -6.72 18.88
C ARG A 117 -2.91 -6.09 17.53
N THR A 118 -3.32 -4.83 17.58
CA THR A 118 -3.60 -4.03 16.38
C THR A 118 -2.42 -3.14 16.07
N LEU A 119 -1.98 -3.15 14.80
CA LEU A 119 -0.97 -2.23 14.28
C LEU A 119 -1.67 -1.07 13.55
N TYR A 120 -1.37 0.15 13.97
CA TYR A 120 -1.79 1.40 13.33
C TYR A 120 -0.64 1.91 12.49
N ILE A 121 -0.87 2.15 11.20
CA ILE A 121 0.16 2.52 10.23
C ILE A 121 -0.13 3.91 9.69
N ASP A 122 0.72 4.86 10.00
CA ASP A 122 0.69 6.19 9.39
C ASP A 122 1.64 6.21 8.20
N ALA A 123 1.11 6.43 7.01
CA ALA A 123 1.86 6.41 5.77
C ALA A 123 1.71 7.71 4.97
N ARG A 124 2.77 8.12 4.26
CA ARG A 124 2.77 9.33 3.42
C ARG A 124 3.70 9.22 2.23
N ILE A 125 3.41 10.00 1.18
CA ILE A 125 4.34 10.25 0.07
C ILE A 125 5.36 11.29 0.53
N THR A 126 6.63 11.02 0.29
CA THR A 126 7.76 11.90 0.66
C THR A 126 8.39 12.59 -0.53
N GLY A 127 8.06 12.20 -1.76
CA GLY A 127 8.53 12.86 -2.98
C GLY A 127 8.24 12.05 -4.24
N GLN A 128 8.37 12.74 -5.36
CA GLN A 128 8.32 12.14 -6.69
C GLN A 128 9.43 12.72 -7.57
N SER A 129 10.09 11.87 -8.36
CA SER A 129 11.06 12.26 -9.38
C SER A 129 10.82 11.41 -10.63
N GLY A 130 10.22 12.01 -11.66
CA GLY A 130 9.74 11.30 -12.84
C GLY A 130 8.77 10.18 -12.44
N ARG A 131 9.05 8.94 -12.87
CA ARG A 131 8.22 7.76 -12.55
C ARG A 131 8.42 7.20 -11.13
N LYS A 132 9.35 7.74 -10.35
CA LYS A 132 9.72 7.26 -9.02
C LYS A 132 8.91 7.99 -7.96
N ILE A 133 8.17 7.26 -7.14
CA ILE A 133 7.37 7.78 -6.04
C ILE A 133 7.94 7.21 -4.75
N TYR A 134 8.33 8.09 -3.85
CA TYR A 134 8.95 7.76 -2.57
C TYR A 134 7.93 7.87 -1.46
N THR A 135 7.92 6.90 -0.58
CA THR A 135 6.93 6.80 0.50
C THR A 135 7.58 6.32 1.78
N GLN A 136 6.98 6.67 2.92
CA GLN A 136 7.41 6.18 4.23
C GLN A 136 6.22 5.91 5.13
N ALA A 137 6.39 5.03 6.13
CA ALA A 137 5.38 4.75 7.13
C ALA A 137 5.98 4.35 8.47
N GLU A 138 5.21 4.59 9.55
CA GLU A 138 5.45 4.08 10.88
C GLU A 138 4.24 3.27 11.34
N GLY A 139 4.49 2.11 11.95
CA GLY A 139 3.47 1.26 12.55
C GLY A 139 3.56 1.27 14.07
N ARG A 140 2.46 1.60 14.72
CA ARG A 140 2.34 1.76 16.18
C ARG A 140 1.41 0.72 16.76
N LEU A 141 1.76 0.22 17.95
CA LEU A 141 0.95 -0.80 18.63
C LEU A 141 -0.25 -0.18 19.32
N ASP A 142 -1.40 -0.79 19.11
CA ASP A 142 -2.70 -0.62 19.78
C ASP A 142 -3.34 0.76 19.75
N SER A 143 -2.61 1.78 19.37
CA SER A 143 -3.18 3.12 19.19
C SER A 143 -2.37 3.93 18.20
N PRO A 144 -2.95 4.99 17.59
CA PRO A 144 -2.23 5.92 16.73
C PRO A 144 -1.06 6.65 17.42
N THR A 145 -1.06 6.70 18.76
CA THR A 145 -0.01 7.31 19.58
C THR A 145 0.83 6.28 20.35
N GLY A 146 0.66 5.00 20.04
CA GLY A 146 1.41 3.90 20.67
C GLY A 146 2.90 3.89 20.30
N GLU A 147 3.63 2.95 20.89
CA GLU A 147 5.05 2.77 20.59
C GLU A 147 5.23 2.32 19.14
N VAL A 148 6.26 2.85 18.48
CA VAL A 148 6.61 2.48 17.10
C VAL A 148 7.24 1.10 17.10
N ALA A 149 6.56 0.14 16.50
CA ALA A 149 7.04 -1.23 16.39
C ALA A 149 7.76 -1.50 15.07
N VAL A 150 7.34 -0.85 13.99
CA VAL A 150 7.88 -1.07 12.64
C VAL A 150 7.95 0.27 11.91
N LYS A 151 9.01 0.46 11.11
CA LYS A 151 9.13 1.55 10.13
C LYS A 151 9.33 0.95 8.76
N ALA A 152 8.88 1.66 7.72
CA ALA A 152 9.18 1.28 6.36
C ALA A 152 9.35 2.49 5.46
N GLU A 153 10.22 2.32 4.47
CA GLU A 153 10.39 3.22 3.34
C GLU A 153 10.25 2.43 2.05
N ALA A 154 9.60 3.00 1.04
CA ALA A 154 9.49 2.34 -0.24
C ALA A 154 9.67 3.29 -1.42
N LEU A 155 10.15 2.70 -2.52
CA LEU A 155 10.16 3.26 -3.85
C LEU A 155 9.12 2.53 -4.69
N PHE A 156 8.13 3.27 -5.15
CA PHE A 156 7.19 2.81 -6.17
C PHE A 156 7.57 3.34 -7.55
N ILE A 157 7.32 2.55 -8.58
CA ILE A 157 7.56 2.93 -9.97
C ILE A 157 6.22 3.02 -10.68
N SER A 158 5.87 4.20 -11.16
CA SER A 158 4.64 4.36 -11.94
C SER A 158 4.72 3.56 -13.23
N VAL A 159 3.62 2.85 -13.54
CA VAL A 159 3.48 1.99 -14.71
C VAL A 159 2.13 2.27 -15.38
N PRO A 160 2.03 2.10 -16.71
CA PRO A 160 0.74 2.21 -17.38
C PRO A 160 -0.17 1.04 -16.97
N MET A 161 -1.49 1.24 -17.04
CA MET A 161 -2.48 0.20 -16.69
C MET A 161 -2.32 -1.08 -17.49
N GLU A 162 -1.83 -0.99 -18.73
CA GLU A 162 -1.52 -2.14 -19.58
C GLU A 162 -0.51 -3.10 -18.93
N HIS A 163 0.35 -2.60 -18.04
CA HIS A 163 1.28 -3.43 -17.27
C HIS A 163 0.52 -4.48 -16.45
N PHE A 164 -0.57 -4.09 -15.81
CA PHE A 164 -1.40 -5.01 -15.01
C PHE A 164 -2.22 -5.93 -15.92
N ILE A 165 -2.82 -5.39 -16.98
CA ILE A 165 -3.68 -6.15 -17.91
C ILE A 165 -2.88 -7.25 -18.63
N LYS A 166 -1.66 -6.98 -19.06
CA LYS A 166 -0.79 -7.95 -19.76
C LYS A 166 -0.42 -9.15 -18.89
N ASN A 167 -0.41 -8.98 -17.58
CA ASN A 167 -0.02 -10.03 -16.64
C ASN A 167 -1.21 -10.80 -16.07
N LEU A 168 -2.45 -10.48 -16.51
CA LEU A 168 -3.63 -11.23 -16.11
C LEU A 168 -3.62 -12.61 -16.78
N THR A 169 -3.90 -13.65 -15.99
CA THR A 169 -4.20 -14.97 -16.53
C THR A 169 -5.55 -14.96 -17.26
N GLU A 170 -5.79 -15.89 -18.19
CA GLU A 170 -7.08 -16.01 -18.88
C GLU A 170 -8.23 -16.20 -17.89
N GLN A 171 -8.02 -16.96 -16.83
CA GLN A 171 -9.02 -17.14 -15.76
C GLN A 171 -9.38 -15.81 -15.10
N TYR A 172 -8.42 -14.90 -14.96
CA TYR A 172 -8.64 -13.56 -14.40
C TYR A 172 -9.37 -12.64 -15.36
N LYS A 173 -9.05 -12.70 -16.65
CA LYS A 173 -9.76 -11.96 -17.69
C LYS A 173 -11.24 -12.35 -17.72
N ASP A 174 -11.53 -13.66 -17.69
CA ASP A 174 -12.88 -14.18 -17.60
C ASP A 174 -13.61 -13.73 -16.32
N HIS A 175 -12.89 -13.67 -15.20
CA HIS A 175 -13.44 -13.18 -13.94
C HIS A 175 -13.80 -11.69 -14.02
N LEU A 176 -12.94 -10.87 -14.61
CA LEU A 176 -13.20 -9.43 -14.82
C LEU A 176 -14.38 -9.19 -15.77
N VAL A 177 -14.55 -10.02 -16.81
CA VAL A 177 -15.71 -9.95 -17.71
C VAL A 177 -17.01 -10.25 -16.96
N LYS A 178 -16.98 -11.18 -16.01
CA LYS A 178 -18.15 -11.56 -15.19
C LYS A 178 -18.41 -10.57 -14.04
N HIS A 179 -17.40 -9.79 -13.65
CA HIS A 179 -17.41 -8.85 -12.54
C HIS A 179 -16.92 -7.48 -12.98
N PRO A 180 -17.66 -6.77 -13.86
CA PRO A 180 -17.25 -5.48 -14.40
C PRO A 180 -17.07 -4.41 -13.32
N GLU A 181 -17.71 -4.56 -12.15
CA GLU A 181 -17.50 -3.71 -10.98
C GLU A 181 -16.03 -3.72 -10.49
N LEU A 182 -15.29 -4.81 -10.72
CA LEU A 182 -13.87 -4.89 -10.40
C LEU A 182 -13.01 -4.05 -11.35
N MET A 183 -13.53 -3.75 -12.54
CA MET A 183 -12.89 -2.86 -13.53
C MET A 183 -13.16 -1.38 -13.25
N ALA A 184 -14.02 -1.04 -12.29
CA ALA A 184 -14.28 0.35 -11.90
C ALA A 184 -13.04 1.06 -11.33
N PHE A 185 -11.98 0.30 -11.06
CA PHE A 185 -10.64 0.82 -10.74
C PHE A 185 -9.88 1.35 -11.96
N VAL A 186 -10.26 0.92 -13.15
CA VAL A 186 -9.75 1.45 -14.41
C VAL A 186 -10.60 2.68 -14.75
N ASP A 187 -10.30 3.80 -14.13
CA ASP A 187 -10.86 5.08 -14.55
C ASP A 187 -10.36 5.34 -15.98
N PRO A 188 -11.24 5.38 -17.03
CA PRO A 188 -10.81 5.66 -18.38
C PRO A 188 -10.18 7.05 -18.55
N ASP A 189 -10.45 7.96 -17.61
CA ASP A 189 -9.84 9.30 -17.54
C ASP A 189 -8.55 9.30 -16.70
N PHE A 190 -8.02 8.11 -16.34
CA PHE A 190 -6.78 8.00 -15.59
C PHE A 190 -5.60 8.32 -16.50
N ASP A 191 -5.28 9.61 -16.60
CA ASP A 191 -4.11 10.08 -17.35
C ASP A 191 -2.84 9.79 -16.51
N ILE A 192 -1.99 8.91 -17.07
CA ILE A 192 -0.77 8.43 -16.43
C ILE A 192 0.42 9.35 -16.74
N ASN A 193 0.26 10.27 -17.66
CA ASN A 193 1.29 11.23 -18.04
C ASN A 193 0.75 12.65 -17.97
N PRO A 194 1.20 13.46 -17.02
CA PRO A 194 1.30 14.88 -17.28
C PRO A 194 2.43 15.14 -18.25
#